data_0439ad9b5aa0c6a471acacb741ae448d
#
_entry.id   0439ad9b5aa0c6a471acacb741ae448d
#
_cell.length_a   1.000
_cell.length_b   1.000
_cell.length_c   1.000
_cell.angle_alpha   90.00
_cell.angle_beta   90.00
_cell.angle_gamma   90.00
#
_symmetry.space_group_name_H-M   'P 1'
#
loop_
_entity.id
_entity.type
_entity.pdbx_description
1 polymer ?
#
loop_
_entity_poly.entity_id
_entity_poly.type
_entity_poly.pdbx_seq_one_letter_code
_entity_poly.pdbx_strand_id
1 'polypeptide(L)'
;MLQNLNALLAPALMDRLVLVVNHVLAAEPQAVQRLLPHRGRVLRLDLMQLPRLLPAPPPLAFVVTPAGLVEWCREPVDADLRVRLEAGNPAALAFKVLTGEMPALVIDGDAQLATDVDWLLKNLRWEVADDLERLFGPTVAHELHRLGSG
;
A
#
# COMPACT_ATOMS: atom_id res chain seq x y z
N MET A 1 -2.21 17.16 18.94
CA MET A 1 -0.92 17.40 18.26
C MET A 1 -0.58 16.33 17.24
N LEU A 2 -0.52 15.06 17.61
CA LEU A 2 -0.26 13.97 16.66
C LEU A 2 -1.31 13.88 15.56
N GLN A 3 -2.58 14.09 15.89
CA GLN A 3 -3.66 14.07 14.91
C GLN A 3 -3.53 15.21 13.89
N ASN A 4 -3.10 16.39 14.33
CA ASN A 4 -2.89 17.52 13.42
C ASN A 4 -1.70 17.27 12.47
N LEU A 5 -0.63 16.69 12.99
CA LEU A 5 0.50 16.30 12.15
C LEU A 5 0.10 15.24 11.13
N ASN A 6 -0.68 14.25 11.54
CA ASN A 6 -1.18 13.22 10.63
C ASN A 6 -2.03 13.83 9.51
N ALA A 7 -2.92 14.77 9.85
CA ALA A 7 -3.77 15.44 8.87
C ALA A 7 -2.98 16.27 7.87
N LEU A 8 -1.83 16.85 8.29
CA LEU A 8 -0.97 17.64 7.42
C LEU A 8 -0.05 16.76 6.54
N LEU A 9 0.47 15.66 7.11
CA LEU A 9 1.45 14.83 6.45
C LEU A 9 0.85 13.70 5.60
N ALA A 10 -0.35 13.24 5.96
CA ALA A 10 -0.96 12.09 5.30
C ALA A 10 -1.15 12.28 3.79
N PRO A 11 -1.66 13.42 3.28
CA PRO A 11 -1.80 13.59 1.83
C PRO A 11 -0.48 13.52 1.09
N ALA A 12 0.57 14.16 1.61
CA ALA A 12 1.89 14.15 0.98
C ALA A 12 2.49 12.74 1.00
N LEU A 13 2.34 12.03 2.11
CA LEU A 13 2.82 10.65 2.25
C LEU A 13 2.08 9.72 1.28
N MET A 14 0.75 9.87 1.19
CA MET A 14 -0.06 9.04 0.29
C MET A 14 0.28 9.30 -1.17
N ASP A 15 0.52 10.55 -1.55
CA ASP A 15 0.93 10.88 -2.91
C ASP A 15 2.27 10.22 -3.26
N ARG A 16 3.21 10.22 -2.33
CA ARG A 16 4.50 9.56 -2.53
C ARG A 16 4.38 8.06 -2.60
N LEU A 17 3.56 7.47 -1.74
CA LEU A 17 3.29 6.04 -1.76
C LEU A 17 2.71 5.60 -3.10
N VAL A 18 1.75 6.36 -3.64
CA VAL A 18 1.16 6.10 -4.94
C VAL A 18 2.21 6.18 -6.05
N LEU A 19 3.13 7.14 -5.97
CA LEU A 19 4.22 7.24 -6.96
C LEU A 19 5.09 5.98 -6.95
N VAL A 20 5.41 5.44 -5.77
CA VAL A 20 6.20 4.21 -5.66
C VAL A 20 5.43 3.02 -6.21
N VAL A 21 4.17 2.87 -5.83
CA VAL A 21 3.33 1.77 -6.32
C VAL A 21 3.24 1.82 -7.84
N ASN A 22 2.98 3.00 -8.40
CA ASN A 22 2.86 3.16 -9.85
C ASN A 22 4.20 2.92 -10.57
N HIS A 23 5.30 3.28 -9.94
CA HIS A 23 6.63 2.97 -10.49
C HIS A 23 6.83 1.46 -10.61
N VAL A 24 6.47 0.70 -9.58
CA VAL A 24 6.56 -0.76 -9.60
C VAL A 24 5.62 -1.36 -10.65
N LEU A 25 4.38 -0.87 -10.73
CA LEU A 25 3.40 -1.34 -11.71
C LEU A 25 3.86 -1.06 -13.14
N ALA A 26 4.33 0.17 -13.39
CA ALA A 26 4.74 0.59 -14.74
C ALA A 26 5.98 -0.16 -15.23
N ALA A 27 6.82 -0.64 -14.32
CA ALA A 27 8.01 -1.41 -14.67
C ALA A 27 7.69 -2.81 -15.19
N GLU A 28 6.47 -3.30 -14.96
CA GLU A 28 6.04 -4.62 -15.41
C GLU A 28 4.81 -4.51 -16.31
N PRO A 29 4.96 -4.67 -17.65
CA PRO A 29 3.83 -4.54 -18.58
C PRO A 29 2.66 -5.46 -18.26
N GLN A 30 2.91 -6.66 -17.75
CA GLN A 30 1.84 -7.59 -17.38
C GLN A 30 0.98 -7.06 -16.23
N ALA A 31 1.57 -6.29 -15.30
CA ALA A 31 0.84 -5.68 -14.22
C ALA A 31 -0.17 -4.67 -14.74
N VAL A 32 0.26 -3.78 -15.62
CA VAL A 32 -0.60 -2.80 -16.26
C VAL A 32 -1.73 -3.48 -17.03
N GLN A 33 -1.41 -4.50 -17.81
CA GLN A 33 -2.40 -5.24 -18.59
C GLN A 33 -3.45 -5.92 -17.72
N ARG A 34 -3.05 -6.41 -16.54
CA ARG A 34 -3.99 -7.03 -15.60
C ARG A 34 -4.92 -6.03 -14.95
N LEU A 35 -4.46 -4.79 -14.73
CA LEU A 35 -5.28 -3.75 -14.12
C LEU A 35 -6.19 -3.03 -15.11
N LEU A 36 -5.82 -2.93 -16.38
CA LEU A 36 -6.60 -2.20 -17.37
C LEU A 36 -8.09 -2.61 -17.44
N PRO A 37 -8.46 -3.90 -17.39
CA PRO A 37 -9.87 -4.29 -17.38
C PRO A 37 -10.64 -3.83 -16.15
N HIS A 38 -9.94 -3.45 -15.09
CA HIS A 38 -10.53 -3.04 -13.82
C HIS A 38 -10.54 -1.53 -13.63
N ARG A 39 -10.30 -0.76 -14.68
CA ARG A 39 -10.28 0.71 -14.57
C ARG A 39 -11.59 1.22 -13.97
N GLY A 40 -11.47 2.18 -13.07
CA GLY A 40 -12.60 2.74 -12.33
C GLY A 40 -12.99 1.96 -11.09
N ARG A 41 -12.46 0.76 -10.87
CA ARG A 41 -12.74 -0.02 -9.67
C ARG A 41 -11.89 0.44 -8.50
N VAL A 42 -12.43 0.29 -7.30
CA VAL A 42 -11.81 0.76 -6.07
C VAL A 42 -11.29 -0.41 -5.24
N LEU A 43 -10.03 -0.31 -4.85
CA LEU A 43 -9.37 -1.22 -3.93
C LEU A 43 -9.25 -0.53 -2.58
N ARG A 44 -9.60 -1.24 -1.50
CA ARG A 44 -9.47 -0.71 -0.15
C ARG A 44 -8.60 -1.62 0.70
N LEU A 45 -7.64 -1.02 1.38
CA LEU A 45 -6.79 -1.72 2.34
C LEU A 45 -7.31 -1.43 3.75
N ASP A 46 -7.69 -2.47 4.48
CA ASP A 46 -8.16 -2.36 5.86
C ASP A 46 -7.11 -2.93 6.80
N LEU A 47 -6.63 -2.11 7.73
CA LEU A 47 -5.72 -2.53 8.78
C LEU A 47 -6.53 -2.99 9.98
N MET A 48 -6.54 -4.30 10.23
CA MET A 48 -7.36 -4.91 11.26
C MET A 48 -6.66 -4.88 12.62
N GLN A 49 -7.41 -4.59 13.69
CA GLN A 49 -6.93 -4.63 15.07
C GLN A 49 -5.78 -3.67 15.37
N LEU A 50 -5.71 -2.57 14.62
CA LEU A 50 -4.71 -1.53 14.88
C LEU A 50 -4.87 -0.99 16.30
N PRO A 51 -3.78 -0.85 17.10
CA PRO A 51 -3.88 -0.36 18.46
C PRO A 51 -4.52 1.02 18.55
N ARG A 52 -5.40 1.21 19.53
CA ARG A 52 -6.13 2.47 19.70
C ARG A 52 -5.22 3.65 20.05
N LEU A 53 -4.04 3.38 20.59
CA LEU A 53 -3.08 4.43 20.94
C LEU A 53 -2.45 5.07 19.73
N LEU A 54 -2.50 4.42 18.57
CA LEU A 54 -1.97 4.97 17.34
C LEU A 54 -3.02 5.87 16.68
N PRO A 55 -2.59 6.95 15.99
CA PRO A 55 -3.52 7.77 15.24
C PRO A 55 -4.17 6.95 14.12
N ALA A 56 -5.43 7.24 13.84
CA ALA A 56 -6.14 6.57 12.76
C ALA A 56 -5.46 6.89 11.42
N PRO A 57 -5.17 5.89 10.59
CA PRO A 57 -4.60 6.15 9.27
C PRO A 57 -5.63 6.84 8.36
N PRO A 58 -5.17 7.55 7.31
CA PRO A 58 -6.09 8.06 6.30
C PRO A 58 -6.78 6.90 5.59
N PRO A 59 -7.90 7.16 4.88
CA PRO A 59 -8.52 6.11 4.08
C PRO A 59 -7.51 5.51 3.09
N LEU A 60 -7.33 4.20 3.13
CA LEU A 60 -6.41 3.49 2.24
C LEU A 60 -7.19 2.90 1.07
N ALA A 61 -7.81 3.79 0.29
CA ALA A 61 -8.59 3.44 -0.88
C ALA A 61 -7.93 3.96 -2.15
N PHE A 62 -7.90 3.14 -3.19
CA PHE A 62 -7.23 3.44 -4.45
C PHE A 62 -8.13 3.06 -5.61
N VAL A 63 -8.19 3.91 -6.61
CA VAL A 63 -8.94 3.62 -7.84
C VAL A 63 -7.96 3.23 -8.95
N VAL A 64 -8.34 2.24 -9.75
CA VAL A 64 -7.57 1.85 -10.93
C VAL A 64 -7.81 2.89 -12.02
N THR A 65 -6.73 3.48 -12.53
CA THR A 65 -6.79 4.53 -13.54
C THR A 65 -6.98 3.94 -14.95
N PRO A 66 -7.40 4.76 -15.92
CA PRO A 66 -7.46 4.31 -17.31
C PRO A 66 -6.11 3.86 -17.89
N ALA A 67 -5.02 4.26 -17.28
CA ALA A 67 -3.68 3.85 -17.70
C ALA A 67 -3.23 2.51 -17.12
N GLY A 68 -4.06 1.85 -16.26
CA GLY A 68 -3.68 0.61 -15.60
C GLY A 68 -2.78 0.81 -14.39
N LEU A 69 -2.83 1.99 -13.79
CA LEU A 69 -2.11 2.34 -12.57
C LEU A 69 -3.12 2.59 -11.45
N VAL A 70 -2.71 3.19 -10.36
CA VAL A 70 -3.61 3.49 -9.24
C VAL A 70 -3.53 4.94 -8.84
N GLU A 71 -4.63 5.44 -8.25
CA GLU A 71 -4.72 6.79 -7.73
C GLU A 71 -5.40 6.73 -6.36
N TRP A 72 -4.94 7.54 -5.42
CA TRP A 72 -5.49 7.57 -4.07
C TRP A 72 -6.84 8.27 -4.05
N CYS A 73 -7.84 7.62 -3.41
CA CYS A 73 -9.15 8.21 -3.16
C CYS A 73 -9.12 8.90 -1.80
N ARG A 74 -9.20 10.23 -1.80
CA ARG A 74 -9.15 11.03 -0.58
C ARG A 74 -10.41 10.94 0.25
N GLU A 75 -11.54 10.67 -0.39
CA GLU A 75 -12.83 10.57 0.27
C GLU A 75 -13.26 9.10 0.35
N PRO A 76 -14.03 8.73 1.40
CA PRO A 76 -14.56 7.37 1.49
C PRO A 76 -15.43 7.04 0.28
N VAL A 77 -15.17 5.88 -0.33
CA VAL A 77 -15.95 5.37 -1.44
C VAL A 77 -16.20 3.87 -1.22
N ASP A 78 -17.24 3.35 -1.84
CA ASP A 78 -17.49 1.90 -1.79
C ASP A 78 -16.38 1.15 -2.53
N ALA A 79 -15.87 0.11 -1.90
CA ALA A 79 -14.79 -0.68 -2.47
C ALA A 79 -15.34 -1.86 -3.26
N ASP A 80 -14.76 -2.10 -4.43
CA ASP A 80 -15.01 -3.31 -5.22
C ASP A 80 -14.21 -4.49 -4.70
N LEU A 81 -13.08 -4.22 -4.06
CA LEU A 81 -12.22 -5.22 -3.44
C LEU A 81 -11.69 -4.69 -2.11
N ARG A 82 -11.70 -5.55 -1.09
CA ARG A 82 -11.10 -5.24 0.21
C ARG A 82 -9.96 -6.19 0.48
N VAL A 83 -8.82 -5.62 0.87
CA VAL A 83 -7.65 -6.38 1.32
C VAL A 83 -7.47 -6.09 2.80
N ARG A 84 -7.62 -7.12 3.62
CA ARG A 84 -7.52 -6.99 5.08
C ARG A 84 -6.16 -7.50 5.55
N LEU A 85 -5.49 -6.66 6.32
CA LEU A 85 -4.19 -6.96 6.92
C LEU A 85 -4.32 -6.98 8.44
N GLU A 86 -3.76 -8.01 9.07
CA GLU A 86 -3.65 -8.03 10.52
C GLU A 86 -2.60 -7.02 10.98
N ALA A 87 -3.01 -6.04 11.75
CA ALA A 87 -2.16 -4.93 12.20
C ALA A 87 -2.13 -4.77 13.73
N GLY A 88 -2.49 -5.84 14.46
CA GLY A 88 -2.44 -5.83 15.93
C GLY A 88 -1.04 -5.63 16.48
N ASN A 89 -0.02 -6.00 15.73
CA ASN A 89 1.37 -5.72 16.03
C ASN A 89 2.00 -4.96 14.86
N PRO A 90 1.87 -3.61 14.86
CA PRO A 90 2.36 -2.81 13.72
C PRO A 90 3.86 -2.92 13.49
N ALA A 91 4.65 -3.10 14.55
CA ALA A 91 6.10 -3.25 14.41
C ALA A 91 6.45 -4.54 13.67
N ALA A 92 5.77 -5.64 13.98
CA ALA A 92 5.98 -6.91 13.29
C ALA A 92 5.53 -6.83 11.83
N LEU A 93 4.41 -6.16 11.57
CA LEU A 93 3.92 -5.95 10.20
C LEU A 93 4.93 -5.14 9.39
N ALA A 94 5.43 -4.03 9.95
CA ALA A 94 6.43 -3.20 9.29
C ALA A 94 7.71 -3.98 9.00
N PHE A 95 8.15 -4.80 9.95
CA PHE A 95 9.34 -5.64 9.79
C PHE A 95 9.18 -6.62 8.62
N LYS A 96 8.04 -7.29 8.52
CA LYS A 96 7.76 -8.21 7.41
C LYS A 96 7.80 -7.49 6.06
N VAL A 97 7.14 -6.34 5.98
CA VAL A 97 7.10 -5.55 4.75
C VAL A 97 8.52 -5.10 4.35
N LEU A 98 9.31 -4.62 5.31
CA LEU A 98 10.67 -4.15 5.04
C LEU A 98 11.61 -5.28 4.61
N THR A 99 11.40 -6.50 5.09
CA THR A 99 12.22 -7.66 4.74
C THR A 99 11.74 -8.37 3.48
N GLY A 100 10.70 -7.85 2.83
CA GLY A 100 10.15 -8.43 1.62
C GLY A 100 9.22 -9.61 1.84
N GLU A 101 8.88 -9.91 3.09
CA GLU A 101 7.92 -10.96 3.40
C GLU A 101 6.50 -10.46 3.16
N MET A 102 5.68 -11.31 2.55
CA MET A 102 4.28 -10.99 2.35
C MET A 102 3.51 -11.26 3.65
N PRO A 103 2.86 -10.24 4.24
CA PRO A 103 2.04 -10.46 5.42
C PRO A 103 0.81 -11.28 5.09
N ALA A 104 0.17 -11.84 6.11
CA ALA A 104 -1.09 -12.56 5.94
C ALA A 104 -2.19 -11.59 5.50
N LEU A 105 -2.84 -11.92 4.39
CA LEU A 105 -3.88 -11.09 3.79
C LEU A 105 -5.17 -11.89 3.64
N VAL A 106 -6.30 -11.21 3.78
CA VAL A 106 -7.60 -11.74 3.38
C VAL A 106 -8.14 -10.81 2.30
N ILE A 107 -8.35 -11.34 1.10
CA ILE A 107 -8.85 -10.60 -0.05
C ILE A 107 -10.30 -10.98 -0.29
N ASP A 108 -11.20 -9.99 -0.33
CA ASP A 108 -12.64 -10.20 -0.44
C ASP A 108 -13.25 -9.17 -1.38
N GLY A 109 -14.15 -9.62 -2.25
CA GLY A 109 -14.85 -8.75 -3.19
C GLY A 109 -14.94 -9.36 -4.58
N ASP A 110 -14.79 -8.53 -5.61
CA ASP A 110 -14.84 -8.96 -7.01
C ASP A 110 -13.81 -10.05 -7.29
N ALA A 111 -14.24 -11.21 -7.77
CA ALA A 111 -13.39 -12.39 -7.93
C ALA A 111 -12.28 -12.17 -8.97
N GLN A 112 -12.59 -11.52 -10.08
CA GLN A 112 -11.61 -11.28 -11.13
C GLN A 112 -10.53 -10.29 -10.66
N LEU A 113 -10.97 -9.22 -10.01
CA LEU A 113 -10.06 -8.23 -9.44
C LEU A 113 -9.21 -8.85 -8.34
N ALA A 114 -9.81 -9.70 -7.49
CA ALA A 114 -9.08 -10.40 -6.44
C ALA A 114 -7.97 -11.29 -7.02
N THR A 115 -8.26 -12.01 -8.10
CA THR A 115 -7.27 -12.85 -8.78
C THR A 115 -6.11 -12.02 -9.32
N ASP A 116 -6.41 -10.89 -9.95
CA ASP A 116 -5.37 -10.04 -10.54
C ASP A 116 -4.55 -9.34 -9.47
N VAL A 117 -5.17 -8.87 -8.39
CA VAL A 117 -4.44 -8.26 -7.26
C VAL A 117 -3.54 -9.28 -6.57
N ASP A 118 -4.03 -10.50 -6.36
CA ASP A 118 -3.22 -11.58 -5.78
C ASP A 118 -1.99 -11.86 -6.65
N TRP A 119 -2.16 -11.89 -7.96
CA TRP A 119 -1.05 -12.06 -8.89
C TRP A 119 -0.01 -10.92 -8.74
N LEU A 120 -0.48 -9.66 -8.64
CA LEU A 120 0.40 -8.51 -8.46
C LEU A 120 1.22 -8.63 -7.18
N LEU A 121 0.56 -9.00 -6.08
CA LEU A 121 1.24 -9.13 -4.79
C LEU A 121 2.30 -10.23 -4.80
N LYS A 122 2.08 -11.30 -5.55
CA LYS A 122 2.99 -12.45 -5.59
C LYS A 122 4.10 -12.32 -6.63
N ASN A 123 3.88 -11.56 -7.70
CA ASN A 123 4.78 -11.56 -8.85
C ASN A 123 5.55 -10.26 -9.06
N LEU A 124 5.12 -9.15 -8.46
CA LEU A 124 5.85 -7.89 -8.55
C LEU A 124 6.98 -7.86 -7.52
N ARG A 125 8.04 -7.15 -7.88
CA ARG A 125 9.17 -6.92 -6.98
C ARG A 125 8.90 -5.68 -6.13
N TRP A 126 8.52 -5.92 -4.89
CA TRP A 126 8.28 -4.87 -3.91
C TRP A 126 9.55 -4.65 -3.10
N GLU A 127 10.47 -3.84 -3.62
CA GLU A 127 11.74 -3.52 -2.94
C GLU A 127 11.51 -2.33 -2.01
N VAL A 128 10.84 -2.59 -0.89
CA VAL A 128 10.34 -1.54 0.01
C VAL A 128 11.47 -0.68 0.57
N ALA A 129 12.61 -1.29 0.91
CA ALA A 129 13.74 -0.54 1.45
C ALA A 129 14.29 0.48 0.45
N ASP A 130 14.45 0.08 -0.82
CA ASP A 130 14.92 0.96 -1.89
C ASP A 130 13.87 2.04 -2.19
N ASP A 131 12.60 1.67 -2.17
CA ASP A 131 11.50 2.60 -2.40
C ASP A 131 11.40 3.64 -1.28
N LEU A 132 11.64 3.24 -0.03
CA LEU A 132 11.69 4.17 1.09
C LEU A 132 12.84 5.17 0.94
N GLU A 133 13.97 4.74 0.42
CA GLU A 133 15.09 5.64 0.13
C GLU A 133 14.68 6.71 -0.88
N ARG A 134 13.94 6.33 -1.92
CA ARG A 134 13.43 7.28 -2.92
C ARG A 134 12.39 8.23 -2.33
N LEU A 135 11.56 7.76 -1.38
CA LEU A 135 10.49 8.57 -0.78
C LEU A 135 11.02 9.56 0.24
N PHE A 136 11.92 9.12 1.12
CA PHE A 136 12.31 9.84 2.32
C PHE A 136 13.78 10.21 2.36
N GLY A 137 14.56 9.74 1.39
CA GLY A 137 16.00 9.96 1.33
C GLY A 137 16.79 8.86 2.03
N PRO A 138 18.11 8.80 1.78
CA PRO A 138 18.93 7.68 2.24
C PRO A 138 19.02 7.54 3.76
N THR A 139 19.00 8.65 4.49
CA THR A 139 19.17 8.62 5.95
C THR A 139 18.02 7.91 6.64
N VAL A 140 16.77 8.24 6.25
CA VAL A 140 15.58 7.61 6.86
C VAL A 140 15.51 6.14 6.50
N ALA A 141 15.75 5.79 5.25
CA ALA A 141 15.75 4.39 4.80
C ALA A 141 16.81 3.57 5.53
N HIS A 142 18.00 4.14 5.73
CA HIS A 142 19.09 3.49 6.45
C HIS A 142 18.72 3.21 7.91
N GLU A 143 18.11 4.18 8.60
CA GLU A 143 17.69 4.02 9.98
C GLU A 143 16.61 2.95 10.12
N LEU A 144 15.64 2.93 9.23
CA LEU A 144 14.59 1.92 9.24
C LEU A 144 15.17 0.52 8.98
N HIS A 145 16.10 0.40 8.04
CA HIS A 145 16.78 -0.85 7.74
C HIS A 145 17.58 -1.35 8.94
N ARG A 146 18.31 -0.45 9.59
CA ARG A 146 19.09 -0.78 10.79
C ARG A 146 18.20 -1.31 11.92
N LEU A 147 17.03 -0.68 12.15
CA LEU A 147 16.07 -1.12 13.15
C LEU A 147 15.46 -2.47 12.79
N GLY A 148 15.21 -2.71 11.50
CA GLY A 148 14.66 -3.98 11.03
C GLY A 148 15.65 -5.14 11.07
N SER A 149 16.96 -4.88 10.96
CA SER A 149 17.98 -5.92 10.93
C SER A 149 18.65 -6.15 12.28
N GLY A 150 18.41 -5.26 13.21
CA GLY A 150 18.95 -5.38 14.58
C GLY A 150 18.02 -6.11 15.49
#